data_694f63463f9a363581c43bc862286a53
#
_entry.id   694f63463f9a363581c43bc862286a53
#
_cell.length_a   1.000
_cell.length_b   1.000
_cell.length_c   1.000
_cell.angle_alpha   90.00
_cell.angle_beta   90.00
_cell.angle_gamma   90.00
#
_symmetry.space_group_name_H-M   'P 1'
#
loop_
_entity.id
_entity.type
_entity.pdbx_description
1 polymer ?
#
loop_
_entity_poly.entity_id
_entity_poly.type
_entity_poly.pdbx_seq_one_letter_code
_entity_poly.pdbx_strand_id
1 'polypeptide(L)'
;MRKEDNMKKIKTLYPIVASIIVIFASLALAGYRYSPNKDHLGGDVTPTEAYEMIQKDPTHTFLVDCRTRAEYQYVGHPEGAYNIPIRFLSTKVGKKGYIEVDNSNFGKDLLARFNPETDTLIIFCRSGNRSCNGCNEAIKAGFKEEKVFNMMGGFEGGKNKNKASVYYGKRWAGGWKLEGLPWTYKVDKDLIYLPDRKG
;
A
#
# COMPACT_ATOMS: atom_id res chain seq x y z
N MET A 1 -19.65 45.39 -37.36
CA MET A 1 -18.24 44.97 -37.62
C MET A 1 -17.42 44.71 -36.34
N ARG A 2 -17.29 45.60 -35.35
CA ARG A 2 -16.46 45.43 -34.15
C ARG A 2 -16.93 44.33 -33.15
N LYS A 3 -18.25 44.02 -33.09
CA LYS A 3 -18.78 42.98 -32.18
C LYS A 3 -18.62 41.53 -32.73
N GLU A 4 -18.67 41.37 -34.04
CA GLU A 4 -18.49 40.04 -34.66
C GLU A 4 -17.03 39.57 -34.63
N ASP A 5 -16.07 40.49 -34.76
CA ASP A 5 -14.62 40.15 -34.61
C ASP A 5 -14.27 39.70 -33.20
N ASN A 6 -14.87 40.30 -32.17
CA ASN A 6 -14.65 39.89 -30.78
C ASN A 6 -15.26 38.50 -30.48
N MET A 7 -16.44 38.18 -31.05
CA MET A 7 -17.03 36.84 -30.87
C MET A 7 -16.26 35.74 -31.59
N LYS A 8 -15.68 36.03 -32.78
CA LYS A 8 -14.80 35.07 -33.47
C LYS A 8 -13.51 34.78 -32.69
N LYS A 9 -12.86 35.81 -32.11
CA LYS A 9 -11.67 35.65 -31.27
C LYS A 9 -11.95 34.84 -30.01
N ILE A 10 -13.14 35.03 -29.38
CA ILE A 10 -13.52 34.26 -28.18
C ILE A 10 -13.74 32.79 -28.56
N LYS A 11 -14.45 32.49 -29.68
CA LYS A 11 -14.71 31.10 -30.12
C LYS A 11 -13.43 30.32 -30.46
N THR A 12 -12.37 31.02 -30.89
CA THR A 12 -11.06 30.37 -31.20
C THR A 12 -10.19 30.19 -29.97
N LEU A 13 -10.37 31.00 -28.93
CA LEU A 13 -9.60 30.94 -27.70
C LEU A 13 -10.05 29.78 -26.79
N TYR A 14 -11.35 29.47 -26.74
CA TYR A 14 -11.90 28.41 -25.88
C TYR A 14 -11.32 27.02 -26.12
N PRO A 15 -11.18 26.52 -27.35
CA PRO A 15 -10.60 25.19 -27.57
C PRO A 15 -9.10 25.13 -27.22
N ILE A 16 -8.37 26.23 -27.41
CA ILE A 16 -6.94 26.30 -27.06
C ILE A 16 -6.76 26.27 -25.53
N VAL A 17 -7.55 27.04 -24.79
CA VAL A 17 -7.50 27.08 -23.32
C VAL A 17 -7.98 25.73 -22.75
N ALA A 18 -9.01 25.10 -23.29
CA ALA A 18 -9.47 23.79 -22.88
C ALA A 18 -8.40 22.71 -23.14
N SER A 19 -7.71 22.75 -24.28
CA SER A 19 -6.62 21.82 -24.62
C SER A 19 -5.42 22.00 -23.69
N ILE A 20 -5.08 23.23 -23.32
CA ILE A 20 -3.99 23.52 -22.38
C ILE A 20 -4.35 23.01 -20.97
N ILE A 21 -5.60 23.19 -20.52
CA ILE A 21 -6.06 22.68 -19.20
C ILE A 21 -6.01 21.15 -19.17
N VAL A 22 -6.41 20.47 -20.25
CA VAL A 22 -6.33 19.00 -20.35
C VAL A 22 -4.88 18.52 -20.35
N ILE A 23 -3.96 19.22 -21.02
CA ILE A 23 -2.52 18.89 -21.01
C ILE A 23 -1.92 19.11 -19.62
N PHE A 24 -2.25 20.18 -18.91
CA PHE A 24 -1.79 20.42 -17.55
C PHE A 24 -2.42 19.44 -16.55
N ALA A 25 -3.65 19.00 -16.72
CA ALA A 25 -4.28 17.97 -15.91
C ALA A 25 -3.61 16.59 -16.13
N SER A 26 -3.22 16.27 -17.36
CA SER A 26 -2.49 15.02 -17.65
C SER A 26 -1.03 15.04 -17.15
N LEU A 27 -0.37 16.18 -17.07
CA LEU A 27 0.95 16.34 -16.46
C LEU A 27 0.91 16.32 -14.92
N ALA A 28 -0.19 16.76 -14.30
CA ALA A 28 -0.40 16.66 -12.85
C ALA A 28 -0.70 15.22 -12.38
N LEU A 29 -1.06 14.33 -13.29
CA LEU A 29 -1.28 12.89 -13.08
C LEU A 29 -0.02 12.04 -13.30
N ALA A 30 1.17 12.64 -13.40
CA ALA A 30 2.43 11.90 -13.26
C ALA A 30 2.53 11.44 -11.80
N GLY A 31 1.80 10.37 -11.47
CA GLY A 31 1.76 9.76 -10.15
C GLY A 31 3.18 9.42 -9.65
N TYR A 32 3.31 9.21 -8.37
CA TYR A 32 4.57 8.77 -7.78
C TYR A 32 5.07 7.51 -8.50
N ARG A 33 6.33 7.55 -9.00
CA ARG A 33 6.92 6.40 -9.67
C ARG A 33 7.40 5.40 -8.62
N TYR A 34 6.74 4.28 -8.55
CA TYR A 34 7.11 3.18 -7.67
C TYR A 34 8.32 2.42 -8.18
N SER A 35 9.09 1.88 -7.25
CA SER A 35 10.13 0.91 -7.51
C SER A 35 10.24 -0.05 -6.32
N PRO A 36 10.60 -1.32 -6.54
CA PRO A 36 10.84 -2.27 -5.46
C PRO A 36 11.86 -1.74 -4.44
N ASN A 37 11.64 -2.02 -3.17
CA ASN A 37 12.55 -1.57 -2.11
C ASN A 37 13.83 -2.43 -2.04
N LYS A 38 13.73 -3.70 -2.41
CA LYS A 38 14.81 -4.70 -2.43
C LYS A 38 14.35 -5.94 -3.16
N ASP A 39 15.28 -6.79 -3.53
CA ASP A 39 14.99 -8.09 -4.14
C ASP A 39 14.21 -8.99 -3.16
N HIS A 40 13.20 -9.67 -3.67
CA HIS A 40 12.36 -10.64 -2.96
C HIS A 40 11.71 -11.59 -3.97
N LEU A 41 11.15 -12.69 -3.47
CA LEU A 41 10.31 -13.60 -4.25
C LEU A 41 8.90 -13.01 -4.42
N GLY A 42 8.20 -13.42 -5.47
CA GLY A 42 6.88 -12.93 -5.83
C GLY A 42 6.92 -11.65 -6.68
N GLY A 43 5.75 -11.06 -6.89
CA GLY A 43 5.58 -9.86 -7.68
C GLY A 43 5.57 -8.57 -6.86
N ASP A 44 5.57 -7.43 -7.56
CA ASP A 44 5.35 -6.11 -6.99
C ASP A 44 4.11 -5.47 -7.60
N VAL A 45 3.33 -4.80 -6.77
CA VAL A 45 2.17 -4.00 -7.20
C VAL A 45 2.17 -2.63 -6.53
N THR A 46 1.62 -1.64 -7.20
CA THR A 46 1.31 -0.34 -6.59
C THR A 46 0.05 -0.45 -5.73
N PRO A 47 -0.24 0.51 -4.84
CA PRO A 47 -1.49 0.50 -4.07
C PRO A 47 -2.75 0.51 -4.95
N THR A 48 -2.74 1.28 -6.04
CA THR A 48 -3.87 1.30 -7.00
C THR A 48 -4.07 -0.05 -7.67
N GLU A 49 -3.00 -0.71 -8.18
CA GLU A 49 -3.08 -2.05 -8.76
C GLU A 49 -3.56 -3.08 -7.72
N ALA A 50 -3.07 -3.00 -6.49
CA ALA A 50 -3.54 -3.85 -5.38
C ALA A 50 -5.05 -3.70 -5.14
N TYR A 51 -5.55 -2.47 -5.13
CA TYR A 51 -6.97 -2.19 -4.98
C TYR A 51 -7.79 -2.75 -6.15
N GLU A 52 -7.34 -2.55 -7.39
CA GLU A 52 -7.98 -3.10 -8.59
C GLU A 52 -8.02 -4.64 -8.59
N MET A 53 -6.94 -5.30 -8.15
CA MET A 53 -6.89 -6.77 -8.02
C MET A 53 -7.94 -7.27 -7.02
N ILE A 54 -8.11 -6.61 -5.88
CA ILE A 54 -9.13 -6.95 -4.88
C ILE A 54 -10.54 -6.75 -5.45
N GLN A 55 -10.78 -5.63 -6.14
CA GLN A 55 -12.10 -5.38 -6.75
C GLN A 55 -12.45 -6.41 -7.82
N LYS A 56 -11.45 -6.93 -8.53
CA LYS A 56 -11.63 -7.94 -9.59
C LYS A 56 -11.92 -9.33 -9.02
N ASP A 57 -11.29 -9.71 -7.93
CA ASP A 57 -11.49 -11.01 -7.26
C ASP A 57 -11.48 -10.86 -5.73
N PRO A 58 -12.58 -10.36 -5.15
CA PRO A 58 -12.65 -10.09 -3.71
C PRO A 58 -12.72 -11.35 -2.85
N THR A 59 -12.93 -12.53 -3.46
CA THR A 59 -13.06 -13.81 -2.75
C THR A 59 -11.72 -14.53 -2.59
N HIS A 60 -10.75 -14.24 -3.46
CA HIS A 60 -9.45 -14.90 -3.46
C HIS A 60 -8.26 -13.93 -3.49
N THR A 61 -8.49 -12.62 -3.31
CA THR A 61 -7.40 -11.63 -3.23
C THR A 61 -7.47 -10.87 -1.92
N PHE A 62 -6.43 -10.98 -1.12
CA PHE A 62 -6.41 -10.47 0.25
C PHE A 62 -5.26 -9.51 0.51
N LEU A 63 -5.56 -8.40 1.21
CA LEU A 63 -4.55 -7.51 1.77
C LEU A 63 -4.06 -8.06 3.12
N VAL A 64 -2.74 -8.20 3.25
CA VAL A 64 -2.09 -8.65 4.48
C VAL A 64 -1.20 -7.54 5.04
N ASP A 65 -1.62 -6.93 6.13
CA ASP A 65 -0.84 -5.96 6.88
C ASP A 65 0.17 -6.67 7.77
N CYS A 66 1.43 -6.72 7.34
CA CYS A 66 2.50 -7.34 8.10
C CYS A 66 3.14 -6.42 9.15
N ARG A 67 2.54 -5.25 9.42
CA ARG A 67 2.96 -4.33 10.48
C ARG A 67 2.58 -4.86 11.85
N THR A 68 3.12 -4.24 12.89
CA THR A 68 2.75 -4.54 14.27
C THR A 68 1.28 -4.23 14.54
N ARG A 69 0.67 -4.90 15.54
CA ARG A 69 -0.71 -4.64 16.00
C ARG A 69 -0.94 -3.17 16.35
N ALA A 70 0.07 -2.53 16.95
CA ALA A 70 0.00 -1.12 17.29
C ALA A 70 -0.06 -0.21 16.04
N GLU A 71 0.73 -0.49 15.00
CA GLU A 71 0.64 0.24 13.74
C GLU A 71 -0.73 0.04 13.08
N TYR A 72 -1.25 -1.18 13.03
CA TYR A 72 -2.56 -1.48 12.46
C TYR A 72 -3.67 -0.67 13.15
N GLN A 73 -3.71 -0.69 14.47
CA GLN A 73 -4.75 -0.03 15.25
C GLN A 73 -4.62 1.49 15.29
N TYR A 74 -3.41 2.03 15.54
CA TYR A 74 -3.25 3.45 15.85
C TYR A 74 -2.80 4.32 14.67
N VAL A 75 -2.19 3.73 13.64
CA VAL A 75 -1.86 4.44 12.39
C VAL A 75 -3.00 4.32 11.37
N GLY A 76 -3.87 3.31 11.55
CA GLY A 76 -4.93 2.93 10.63
C GLY A 76 -4.44 1.90 9.61
N HIS A 77 -5.36 1.38 8.80
CA HIS A 77 -5.13 0.31 7.83
C HIS A 77 -6.12 0.38 6.67
N PRO A 78 -5.82 -0.21 5.50
CA PRO A 78 -6.82 -0.37 4.43
C PRO A 78 -8.03 -1.14 4.93
N GLU A 79 -9.21 -0.77 4.46
CA GLU A 79 -10.44 -1.52 4.77
C GLU A 79 -10.31 -2.97 4.26
N GLY A 80 -10.74 -3.93 5.08
CA GLY A 80 -10.66 -5.36 4.77
C GLY A 80 -9.26 -5.99 4.88
N ALA A 81 -8.23 -5.25 5.30
CA ALA A 81 -6.89 -5.81 5.46
C ALA A 81 -6.77 -6.69 6.71
N TYR A 82 -6.22 -7.89 6.54
CA TYR A 82 -5.86 -8.80 7.64
C TYR A 82 -4.56 -8.35 8.31
N ASN A 83 -4.54 -8.21 9.63
CA ASN A 83 -3.28 -7.98 10.33
C ASN A 83 -2.63 -9.31 10.69
N ILE A 84 -1.48 -9.59 10.11
CA ILE A 84 -0.60 -10.71 10.46
C ILE A 84 0.81 -10.15 10.58
N PRO A 85 1.27 -9.81 11.80
CA PRO A 85 2.55 -9.15 12.00
C PRO A 85 3.72 -10.06 11.65
N ILE A 86 4.64 -9.57 10.80
CA ILE A 86 5.93 -10.25 10.57
C ILE A 86 6.90 -10.01 11.74
N ARG A 87 6.63 -8.98 12.55
CA ARG A 87 7.38 -8.63 13.75
C ARG A 87 6.46 -8.16 14.85
N PHE A 88 6.83 -8.48 16.08
CA PHE A 88 6.18 -7.98 17.28
C PHE A 88 7.00 -6.88 17.94
N LEU A 89 6.33 -5.87 18.47
CA LEU A 89 6.95 -4.90 19.34
C LEU A 89 7.24 -5.57 20.70
N SER A 90 8.48 -5.64 21.10
CA SER A 90 8.86 -6.22 22.39
C SER A 90 8.82 -5.16 23.49
N THR A 91 8.89 -5.61 24.75
CA THR A 91 9.07 -4.73 25.93
C THR A 91 10.53 -4.28 26.13
N LYS A 92 11.47 -4.83 25.36
CA LYS A 92 12.89 -4.46 25.43
C LYS A 92 13.15 -3.14 24.70
N VAL A 93 13.99 -2.31 25.29
CA VAL A 93 14.38 -1.01 24.75
C VAL A 93 15.79 -1.05 24.20
N GLY A 94 15.98 -0.61 22.96
CA GLY A 94 17.28 -0.41 22.31
C GLY A 94 17.58 1.07 22.09
N LYS A 95 18.67 1.37 21.39
CA LYS A 95 19.12 2.76 21.13
C LYS A 95 18.08 3.66 20.42
N LYS A 96 17.12 3.07 19.69
CA LYS A 96 16.11 3.80 18.90
C LYS A 96 14.67 3.64 19.42
N GLY A 97 14.50 3.13 20.64
CA GLY A 97 13.22 2.82 21.24
C GLY A 97 12.98 1.32 21.39
N TYR A 98 11.73 0.90 21.44
CA TYR A 98 11.38 -0.52 21.58
C TYR A 98 11.91 -1.37 20.43
N ILE A 99 12.42 -2.55 20.75
CA ILE A 99 12.96 -3.51 19.78
C ILE A 99 11.80 -4.30 19.17
N GLU A 100 11.79 -4.45 17.85
CA GLU A 100 10.93 -5.41 17.16
C GLU A 100 11.62 -6.80 17.15
N VAL A 101 10.85 -7.86 17.40
CA VAL A 101 11.29 -9.25 17.30
C VAL A 101 10.53 -9.95 16.19
N ASP A 102 11.19 -10.83 15.45
CA ASP A 102 10.57 -11.52 14.31
C ASP A 102 9.48 -12.50 14.81
N ASN A 103 8.40 -12.61 14.01
CA ASN A 103 7.35 -13.63 14.18
C ASN A 103 7.79 -14.92 13.48
N SER A 104 8.32 -15.87 14.22
CA SER A 104 8.72 -17.18 13.69
C SER A 104 7.55 -18.03 13.16
N ASN A 105 6.31 -17.67 13.49
CA ASN A 105 5.11 -18.35 13.04
C ASN A 105 4.42 -17.67 11.85
N PHE A 106 5.02 -16.61 11.28
CA PHE A 106 4.35 -15.81 10.23
C PHE A 106 3.76 -16.66 9.09
N GLY A 107 4.53 -17.62 8.56
CA GLY A 107 4.04 -18.52 7.51
C GLY A 107 2.90 -19.42 7.99
N LYS A 108 2.93 -19.93 9.22
CA LYS A 108 1.83 -20.73 9.80
C LYS A 108 0.58 -19.89 10.02
N ASP A 109 0.75 -18.63 10.44
CA ASP A 109 -0.35 -17.69 10.65
C ASP A 109 -1.05 -17.34 9.33
N LEU A 110 -0.30 -17.25 8.21
CA LEU A 110 -0.87 -17.11 6.87
C LEU A 110 -1.68 -18.35 6.47
N LEU A 111 -1.11 -19.55 6.63
CA LEU A 111 -1.79 -20.83 6.28
C LEU A 111 -3.03 -21.10 7.14
N ALA A 112 -3.11 -20.54 8.33
CA ALA A 112 -4.31 -20.64 9.18
C ALA A 112 -5.50 -19.80 8.66
N ARG A 113 -5.26 -18.87 7.72
CA ARG A 113 -6.28 -17.94 7.21
C ARG A 113 -6.51 -18.04 5.72
N PHE A 114 -5.52 -18.45 4.94
CA PHE A 114 -5.55 -18.44 3.49
C PHE A 114 -5.16 -19.77 2.90
N ASN A 115 -5.74 -20.09 1.75
CA ASN A 115 -5.41 -21.29 0.99
C ASN A 115 -4.24 -21.02 0.04
N PRO A 116 -3.08 -21.68 0.20
CA PRO A 116 -1.89 -21.42 -0.62
C PRO A 116 -2.06 -21.75 -2.11
N GLU A 117 -3.05 -22.61 -2.45
CA GLU A 117 -3.31 -23.00 -3.85
C GLU A 117 -4.20 -21.99 -4.59
N THR A 118 -5.17 -21.37 -3.90
CA THR A 118 -6.19 -20.53 -4.54
C THR A 118 -6.03 -19.05 -4.28
N ASP A 119 -5.52 -18.68 -3.11
CA ASP A 119 -5.59 -17.30 -2.67
C ASP A 119 -4.37 -16.48 -3.12
N THR A 120 -4.63 -15.24 -3.47
CA THR A 120 -3.62 -14.23 -3.82
C THR A 120 -3.39 -13.33 -2.62
N LEU A 121 -2.15 -13.23 -2.17
CA LEU A 121 -1.77 -12.38 -1.05
C LEU A 121 -1.05 -11.12 -1.53
N ILE A 122 -1.58 -9.97 -1.16
CA ILE A 122 -0.92 -8.67 -1.34
C ILE A 122 -0.42 -8.22 0.01
N ILE A 123 0.86 -8.41 0.26
CA ILE A 123 1.48 -8.15 1.57
C ILE A 123 2.02 -6.72 1.58
N PHE A 124 1.68 -5.98 2.62
CA PHE A 124 2.17 -4.62 2.77
C PHE A 124 2.68 -4.33 4.18
N CYS A 125 3.52 -3.31 4.27
CA CYS A 125 3.95 -2.76 5.54
C CYS A 125 3.84 -1.23 5.52
N ARG A 126 4.64 -0.52 6.28
CA ARG A 126 4.60 0.95 6.30
C ARG A 126 5.02 1.58 4.97
N SER A 127 6.05 1.03 4.30
CA SER A 127 6.65 1.62 3.08
C SER A 127 7.21 0.59 2.10
N GLY A 128 6.82 -0.69 2.19
CA GLY A 128 7.19 -1.75 1.23
C GLY A 128 8.43 -2.59 1.61
N ASN A 129 9.18 -2.29 2.66
CA ASN A 129 10.44 -2.99 2.96
C ASN A 129 10.27 -4.28 3.78
N ARG A 130 9.45 -4.26 4.84
CA ARG A 130 9.15 -5.46 5.67
C ARG A 130 8.32 -6.47 4.88
N SER A 131 7.45 -6.00 4.01
CA SER A 131 6.57 -6.81 3.17
C SER A 131 7.34 -7.65 2.15
N CYS A 132 8.49 -7.20 1.64
CA CYS A 132 9.38 -8.04 0.84
C CYS A 132 9.80 -9.32 1.60
N ASN A 133 10.16 -9.20 2.90
CA ASN A 133 10.41 -10.38 3.73
C ASN A 133 9.14 -11.20 3.94
N GLY A 134 7.98 -10.54 4.07
CA GLY A 134 6.69 -11.20 4.17
C GLY A 134 6.37 -12.07 2.96
N CYS A 135 6.67 -11.59 1.74
CA CYS A 135 6.53 -12.37 0.51
C CYS A 135 7.43 -13.61 0.53
N ASN A 136 8.71 -13.45 0.90
CA ASN A 136 9.63 -14.59 1.01
C ASN A 136 9.13 -15.65 1.99
N GLU A 137 8.65 -15.23 3.17
CA GLU A 137 8.12 -16.16 4.18
C GLU A 137 6.78 -16.81 3.75
N ALA A 138 5.92 -16.11 3.00
CA ALA A 138 4.70 -16.68 2.45
C ALA A 138 5.01 -17.77 1.42
N ILE A 139 5.91 -17.50 0.48
CA ILE A 139 6.32 -18.48 -0.55
C ILE A 139 7.01 -19.69 0.10
N LYS A 140 7.90 -19.45 1.07
CA LYS A 140 8.52 -20.51 1.87
C LYS A 140 7.50 -21.37 2.64
N ALA A 141 6.39 -20.79 3.04
CA ALA A 141 5.29 -21.51 3.69
C ALA A 141 4.42 -22.34 2.72
N GLY A 142 4.59 -22.19 1.41
CA GLY A 142 3.91 -22.97 0.37
C GLY A 142 2.95 -22.19 -0.51
N PHE A 143 2.84 -20.88 -0.37
CA PHE A 143 2.08 -20.05 -1.32
C PHE A 143 2.79 -20.01 -2.68
N LYS A 144 2.02 -20.06 -3.76
CA LYS A 144 2.55 -19.96 -5.13
C LYS A 144 3.16 -18.60 -5.37
N GLU A 145 4.34 -18.55 -5.97
CA GLU A 145 5.10 -17.30 -6.19
C GLU A 145 4.30 -16.29 -7.01
N GLU A 146 3.59 -16.74 -8.05
CA GLU A 146 2.74 -15.92 -8.91
C GLU A 146 1.48 -15.36 -8.22
N LYS A 147 1.20 -15.80 -6.98
CA LYS A 147 0.07 -15.35 -6.16
C LYS A 147 0.48 -14.53 -4.94
N VAL A 148 1.75 -14.19 -4.82
CA VAL A 148 2.26 -13.39 -3.69
C VAL A 148 2.86 -12.10 -4.21
N PHE A 149 2.36 -10.97 -3.70
CA PHE A 149 2.76 -9.64 -4.15
C PHE A 149 3.17 -8.75 -2.97
N ASN A 150 4.24 -8.01 -3.15
CA ASN A 150 4.61 -6.90 -2.29
C ASN A 150 3.92 -5.63 -2.75
N MET A 151 3.19 -4.95 -1.88
CA MET A 151 2.65 -3.63 -2.19
C MET A 151 3.72 -2.56 -1.99
N MET A 152 4.26 -2.07 -3.09
CA MET A 152 5.25 -0.99 -3.12
C MET A 152 4.71 0.27 -2.45
N GLY A 153 5.56 0.98 -1.72
CA GLY A 153 5.14 2.16 -0.96
C GLY A 153 4.37 1.85 0.32
N GLY A 154 3.77 0.68 0.44
CA GLY A 154 3.03 0.25 1.62
C GLY A 154 1.87 1.17 2.01
N PHE A 155 1.54 1.26 3.29
CA PHE A 155 0.40 2.04 3.76
C PHE A 155 0.68 3.55 3.81
N GLU A 156 1.85 3.97 4.34
CA GLU A 156 2.17 5.39 4.59
C GLU A 156 3.12 6.01 3.56
N GLY A 157 3.69 5.20 2.67
CA GLY A 157 4.66 5.67 1.70
C GLY A 157 6.10 5.85 2.23
N GLY A 158 6.97 6.26 1.33
CA GLY A 158 8.36 6.57 1.60
C GLY A 158 8.55 7.99 2.18
N LYS A 159 9.76 8.25 2.70
CA LYS A 159 10.14 9.62 3.07
C LYS A 159 10.46 10.44 1.83
N ASN A 160 9.96 11.67 1.77
CA ASN A 160 10.33 12.62 0.74
C ASN A 160 11.81 13.02 0.92
N LYS A 161 12.63 12.75 -0.09
CA LYS A 161 14.07 13.02 -0.11
C LYS A 161 14.42 14.34 -0.79
N ASN A 162 13.46 15.05 -1.37
CA ASN A 162 13.68 16.36 -1.98
C ASN A 162 13.87 17.43 -0.90
N LYS A 163 15.10 17.90 -0.73
CA LYS A 163 15.47 18.91 0.28
C LYS A 163 14.79 20.27 0.07
N ALA A 164 14.36 20.59 -1.16
CA ALA A 164 13.63 21.81 -1.46
C ALA A 164 12.13 21.72 -1.12
N SER A 165 11.61 20.54 -0.78
CA SER A 165 10.21 20.34 -0.45
C SER A 165 9.93 20.67 1.01
N VAL A 166 8.80 21.35 1.28
CA VAL A 166 8.26 21.54 2.65
C VAL A 166 7.91 20.21 3.34
N TYR A 167 7.83 19.12 2.59
CA TYR A 167 7.62 17.75 3.07
C TYR A 167 8.91 16.94 3.22
N TYR A 168 10.09 17.58 3.14
CA TYR A 168 11.37 16.87 3.30
C TYR A 168 11.40 16.06 4.59
N GLY A 169 11.79 14.80 4.48
CA GLY A 169 11.87 13.86 5.61
C GLY A 169 10.53 13.32 6.09
N LYS A 170 9.40 13.88 5.69
CA LYS A 170 8.06 13.38 5.99
C LYS A 170 7.68 12.24 5.04
N ARG A 171 6.74 11.36 5.46
CA ARG A 171 6.18 10.33 4.57
C ARG A 171 5.19 10.98 3.61
N TRP A 172 5.66 11.20 2.41
CA TRP A 172 4.93 11.92 1.34
C TRP A 172 5.39 11.44 -0.05
N ALA A 173 5.64 10.13 -0.18
CA ALA A 173 6.13 9.55 -1.42
C ALA A 173 5.45 8.20 -1.65
N GLY A 174 4.32 8.22 -2.35
CA GLY A 174 3.49 7.05 -2.64
C GLY A 174 2.83 6.45 -1.39
N GLY A 175 2.17 5.30 -1.57
CA GLY A 175 1.50 4.54 -0.51
C GLY A 175 -0.01 4.70 -0.49
N TRP A 176 -0.71 3.71 0.08
CA TRP A 176 -2.16 3.56 0.07
C TRP A 176 -2.91 4.83 0.51
N LYS A 177 -2.49 5.44 1.62
CA LYS A 177 -3.13 6.67 2.14
C LYS A 177 -2.98 7.86 1.20
N LEU A 178 -1.82 8.01 0.57
CA LEU A 178 -1.53 9.15 -0.30
C LEU A 178 -2.22 9.02 -1.66
N GLU A 179 -2.54 7.81 -2.09
CA GLU A 179 -3.34 7.57 -3.29
C GLU A 179 -4.84 7.74 -3.02
N GLY A 180 -5.24 8.07 -1.79
CA GLY A 180 -6.64 8.32 -1.44
C GLY A 180 -7.53 7.07 -1.43
N LEU A 181 -6.93 5.88 -1.35
CA LEU A 181 -7.66 4.61 -1.32
C LEU A 181 -8.35 4.40 0.04
N PRO A 182 -9.43 3.60 0.11
CA PRO A 182 -10.21 3.42 1.34
C PRO A 182 -9.39 2.86 2.50
N TRP A 183 -9.46 3.52 3.66
CA TRP A 183 -8.78 3.08 4.88
C TRP A 183 -9.54 3.54 6.14
N THR A 184 -9.23 2.91 7.27
CA THR A 184 -9.95 3.11 8.52
C THR A 184 -9.06 2.96 9.76
N TYR A 185 -9.55 3.46 10.90
CA TYR A 185 -9.06 3.13 12.24
C TYR A 185 -9.96 2.08 12.93
N LYS A 186 -11.13 1.75 12.33
CA LYS A 186 -12.09 0.82 12.93
C LYS A 186 -11.54 -0.60 12.78
N VAL A 187 -11.27 -1.22 13.91
CA VAL A 187 -10.75 -2.59 13.99
C VAL A 187 -11.87 -3.60 13.85
N ASP A 188 -11.76 -4.50 12.86
CA ASP A 188 -12.60 -5.68 12.74
C ASP A 188 -11.95 -6.85 13.49
N LYS A 189 -12.68 -7.49 14.41
CA LYS A 189 -12.17 -8.58 15.25
C LYS A 189 -11.80 -9.83 14.48
N ASP A 190 -12.39 -10.03 13.30
CA ASP A 190 -12.13 -11.21 12.47
C ASP A 190 -10.87 -11.03 11.60
N LEU A 191 -10.41 -9.78 11.43
CA LEU A 191 -9.24 -9.43 10.61
C LEU A 191 -7.96 -9.20 11.42
N ILE A 192 -8.05 -9.10 12.76
CA ILE A 192 -6.89 -8.84 13.61
C ILE A 192 -6.12 -10.10 13.97
N TYR A 193 -4.85 -9.90 14.32
CA TYR A 193 -3.97 -10.96 14.79
C TYR A 193 -4.26 -11.33 16.25
N LEU A 194 -4.87 -12.48 16.45
CA LEU A 194 -5.20 -13.05 17.76
C LEU A 194 -4.79 -14.54 17.78
N PRO A 195 -3.50 -14.87 17.99
CA PRO A 195 -3.00 -16.25 17.92
C PRO A 195 -3.59 -17.16 18.99
N ASP A 196 -4.02 -16.58 20.13
CA ASP A 196 -4.55 -17.35 21.26
C ASP A 196 -6.08 -17.54 21.20
N ARG A 197 -6.73 -16.97 20.20
CA ARG A 197 -8.17 -17.12 20.02
C ARG A 197 -8.43 -18.48 19.36
N LYS A 198 -8.77 -19.48 20.17
CA LYS A 198 -9.39 -20.70 19.67
C LYS A 198 -10.75 -20.33 19.12
N GLY A 199 -10.95 -20.54 17.81
CA GLY A 199 -12.21 -20.36 17.12
C GLY A 199 -13.30 -21.24 17.69
#